data_b18b2e38184d5c1e95bb7c2158c39b9c
#
_entry.id   b18b2e38184d5c1e95bb7c2158c39b9c
#
_cell.length_a   1.000
_cell.length_b   1.000
_cell.length_c   1.000
_cell.angle_alpha   90.00
_cell.angle_beta   90.00
_cell.angle_gamma   90.00
#
_symmetry.space_group_name_H-M   'P 1'
#
loop_
_entity.id
_entity.type
_entity.pdbx_description
1 polymer ?
#
loop_
_entity_poly.entity_id
_entity_poly.type
_entity_poly.pdbx_seq_one_letter_code
_entity_poly.pdbx_strand_id
1 'polypeptide(L)'
;MCSPSMCAKKKGAEKPSGACYTSAQLAYIAKVEADVAVQLAAKPKRLAHSISVASTAESMALMYGADPFLARVSGLLHDWDKVVPDDELIERARALELDFEGADYADVKPLLHGCVAARELPERYPELPDEVWHAISVHTTAGYKMSPLDKILFVADGVEPLRPSSEGIEATRALVGRAPLDDVFWNSFVGGIVYVLEGSRHLYEGTIRIYNALAAERAGRDR
;
A
#
# COMPACT_ATOMS: atom_id res chain seq x y z
N MET A 1 28.00 -36.68 23.78
CA MET A 1 27.16 -37.37 22.79
C MET A 1 25.70 -37.13 23.20
N CYS A 2 25.04 -36.15 22.67
CA CYS A 2 23.61 -35.94 22.88
C CYS A 2 22.91 -36.09 21.54
N SER A 3 21.97 -37.05 21.49
CA SER A 3 21.13 -37.37 20.34
C SER A 3 20.09 -36.27 20.08
N PRO A 4 19.71 -35.98 18.81
CA PRO A 4 18.64 -35.07 18.51
C PRO A 4 17.29 -35.78 18.63
N SER A 5 16.44 -35.27 19.52
CA SER A 5 15.06 -35.70 19.69
C SER A 5 14.17 -35.09 18.59
N MET A 6 13.39 -35.96 17.97
CA MET A 6 12.40 -35.72 16.94
C MET A 6 11.35 -34.68 17.39
N CYS A 7 11.24 -33.59 16.66
CA CYS A 7 10.10 -32.68 16.79
C CYS A 7 9.03 -33.05 15.75
N ALA A 8 7.94 -33.64 16.24
CA ALA A 8 6.79 -34.03 15.43
C ALA A 8 6.00 -32.80 14.95
N LYS A 9 5.77 -32.71 13.63
CA LYS A 9 4.96 -31.67 12.97
C LYS A 9 3.50 -31.75 13.40
N LYS A 10 3.01 -30.78 14.16
CA LYS A 10 1.59 -30.49 14.26
C LYS A 10 1.23 -29.41 13.24
N LYS A 11 0.43 -29.75 12.24
CA LYS A 11 -0.24 -28.81 11.33
C LYS A 11 -1.37 -28.12 12.11
N GLY A 12 -1.11 -26.93 12.63
CA GLY A 12 -2.09 -25.94 13.04
C GLY A 12 -1.59 -24.62 12.46
N ALA A 13 -2.46 -23.84 11.86
CA ALA A 13 -2.10 -22.51 11.37
C ALA A 13 -1.63 -21.64 12.55
N GLU A 14 -0.32 -21.63 12.80
CA GLU A 14 0.29 -20.70 13.72
C GLU A 14 0.10 -19.28 13.15
N LYS A 15 -0.46 -18.40 14.00
CA LYS A 15 -0.38 -16.94 13.72
C LYS A 15 1.09 -16.61 13.49
N PRO A 16 1.45 -15.84 12.45
CA PRO A 16 2.83 -15.46 12.23
C PRO A 16 3.36 -14.81 13.51
N SER A 17 4.46 -15.32 14.04
CA SER A 17 5.21 -14.66 15.11
C SER A 17 5.55 -13.25 14.61
N GLY A 18 5.37 -12.21 15.43
CA GLY A 18 5.59 -10.83 15.02
C GLY A 18 6.94 -10.62 14.33
N ALA A 19 7.04 -9.59 13.51
CA ALA A 19 8.27 -9.26 12.79
C ALA A 19 9.45 -9.11 13.77
N CYS A 20 10.58 -9.71 13.45
CA CYS A 20 11.81 -9.54 14.20
C CYS A 20 12.61 -8.38 13.59
N TYR A 21 12.67 -7.26 14.28
CA TYR A 21 13.42 -6.08 13.87
C TYR A 21 14.74 -5.96 14.60
N THR A 22 15.75 -5.45 13.92
CA THR A 22 16.99 -4.97 14.56
C THR A 22 16.70 -3.71 15.39
N SER A 23 17.58 -3.40 16.35
CA SER A 23 17.45 -2.15 17.11
C SER A 23 17.47 -0.90 16.22
N ALA A 24 18.21 -0.93 15.11
CA ALA A 24 18.26 0.16 14.14
C ALA A 24 16.91 0.32 13.42
N GLN A 25 16.28 -0.79 12.99
CA GLN A 25 14.95 -0.75 12.36
C GLN A 25 13.87 -0.28 13.33
N LEU A 26 13.91 -0.70 14.59
CA LEU A 26 12.98 -0.21 15.61
C LEU A 26 13.11 1.30 15.84
N ALA A 27 14.36 1.79 15.93
CA ALA A 27 14.61 3.23 16.08
C ALA A 27 14.14 4.01 14.84
N TYR A 28 14.32 3.45 13.66
CA TYR A 28 13.86 4.07 12.40
C TYR A 28 12.34 4.12 12.32
N ILE A 29 11.65 3.02 12.63
CA ILE A 29 10.18 2.98 12.69
C ILE A 29 9.66 4.04 13.67
N ALA A 30 10.23 4.12 14.88
CA ALA A 30 9.83 5.10 15.87
C ALA A 30 10.04 6.55 15.40
N LYS A 31 11.14 6.82 14.65
CA LYS A 31 11.39 8.13 14.03
C LYS A 31 10.28 8.44 13.00
N VAL A 32 9.99 7.51 12.09
CA VAL A 32 8.96 7.70 11.05
C VAL A 32 7.58 7.89 11.68
N GLU A 33 7.22 7.10 12.70
CA GLU A 33 5.95 7.24 13.43
C GLU A 33 5.82 8.63 14.07
N ALA A 34 6.89 9.14 14.69
CA ALA A 34 6.90 10.49 15.25
C ALA A 34 6.74 11.57 14.18
N ASP A 35 7.44 11.45 13.07
CA ASP A 35 7.35 12.37 11.94
C ASP A 35 5.93 12.40 11.34
N VAL A 36 5.33 11.22 11.11
CA VAL A 36 3.95 11.07 10.61
C VAL A 36 2.93 11.64 11.60
N ALA A 37 3.14 11.45 12.90
CA ALA A 37 2.27 12.01 13.93
C ALA A 37 2.27 13.54 13.90
N VAL A 38 3.43 14.17 13.65
CA VAL A 38 3.54 15.62 13.47
C VAL A 38 2.86 16.05 12.16
N GLN A 39 3.18 15.38 11.06
CA GLN A 39 2.64 15.71 9.73
C GLN A 39 1.12 15.64 9.70
N LEU A 40 0.54 14.56 10.25
CA LEU A 40 -0.90 14.31 10.23
C LEU A 40 -1.64 14.83 11.48
N ALA A 41 -1.02 15.66 12.32
CA ALA A 41 -1.60 16.16 13.58
C ALA A 41 -2.98 16.83 13.37
N ALA A 42 -3.17 17.56 12.27
CA ALA A 42 -4.44 18.21 11.93
C ALA A 42 -5.54 17.23 11.48
N LYS A 43 -5.21 15.97 11.16
CA LYS A 43 -6.14 14.95 10.69
C LYS A 43 -5.99 13.64 11.48
N PRO A 44 -6.40 13.57 12.77
CA PRO A 44 -6.15 12.43 13.63
C PRO A 44 -6.74 11.10 13.13
N LYS A 45 -7.85 11.13 12.40
CA LYS A 45 -8.40 9.94 11.74
C LYS A 45 -7.47 9.41 10.65
N ARG A 46 -6.77 10.30 9.94
CA ARG A 46 -5.80 9.91 8.91
C ARG A 46 -4.53 9.34 9.53
N LEU A 47 -4.08 9.91 10.65
CA LEU A 47 -2.98 9.34 11.42
C LEU A 47 -3.30 7.91 11.89
N ALA A 48 -4.47 7.71 12.49
CA ALA A 48 -4.91 6.37 12.92
C ALA A 48 -4.98 5.38 11.75
N HIS A 49 -5.48 5.82 10.60
CA HIS A 49 -5.50 5.04 9.36
C HIS A 49 -4.09 4.65 8.92
N SER A 50 -3.14 5.59 8.83
CA SER A 50 -1.76 5.29 8.41
C SER A 50 -1.07 4.29 9.34
N ILE A 51 -1.29 4.39 10.65
CA ILE A 51 -0.79 3.42 11.63
C ILE A 51 -1.44 2.04 11.41
N SER A 52 -2.74 2.00 11.13
CA SER A 52 -3.47 0.75 10.86
C SER A 52 -3.02 0.09 9.56
N VAL A 53 -2.81 0.88 8.49
CA VAL A 53 -2.24 0.41 7.21
C VAL A 53 -0.84 -0.15 7.43
N ALA A 54 0.02 0.54 8.18
CA ALA A 54 1.37 0.06 8.49
C ALA A 54 1.38 -1.31 9.17
N SER A 55 0.52 -1.50 10.19
CA SER A 55 0.38 -2.78 10.89
C SER A 55 -0.18 -3.88 9.98
N THR A 56 -1.14 -3.53 9.11
CA THR A 56 -1.74 -4.47 8.16
C THR A 56 -0.73 -4.88 7.09
N ALA A 57 0.01 -3.93 6.52
CA ALA A 57 1.05 -4.17 5.51
C ALA A 57 2.19 -5.04 6.09
N GLU A 58 2.65 -4.76 7.32
CA GLU A 58 3.63 -5.58 8.04
C GLU A 58 3.14 -7.03 8.17
N SER A 59 1.91 -7.22 8.62
CA SER A 59 1.32 -8.55 8.80
C SER A 59 1.20 -9.29 7.47
N MET A 60 0.80 -8.61 6.40
CA MET A 60 0.73 -9.18 5.05
C MET A 60 2.12 -9.50 4.51
N ALA A 61 3.13 -8.66 4.75
CA ALA A 61 4.51 -8.94 4.32
C ALA A 61 5.03 -10.25 4.93
N LEU A 62 4.77 -10.48 6.22
CA LEU A 62 5.10 -11.75 6.88
C LEU A 62 4.38 -12.96 6.26
N MET A 63 3.11 -12.80 5.88
CA MET A 63 2.32 -13.87 5.27
C MET A 63 2.80 -14.23 3.86
N TYR A 64 3.22 -13.22 3.09
CA TYR A 64 3.56 -13.36 1.66
C TYR A 64 5.07 -13.35 1.38
N GLY A 65 5.92 -13.32 2.43
CA GLY A 65 7.38 -13.44 2.29
C GLY A 65 8.06 -12.18 1.74
N ALA A 66 7.45 -11.01 1.94
CA ALA A 66 8.06 -9.70 1.66
C ALA A 66 8.75 -9.14 2.92
N ASP A 67 9.47 -8.03 2.76
CA ASP A 67 10.15 -7.36 3.88
C ASP A 67 9.12 -6.62 4.78
N PRO A 68 8.92 -7.05 6.03
CA PRO A 68 7.95 -6.44 6.93
C PRO A 68 8.37 -5.02 7.38
N PHE A 69 9.68 -4.72 7.41
CA PHE A 69 10.15 -3.37 7.74
C PHE A 69 9.75 -2.37 6.65
N LEU A 70 10.03 -2.71 5.39
CA LEU A 70 9.68 -1.85 4.27
C LEU A 70 8.17 -1.69 4.13
N ALA A 71 7.40 -2.77 4.32
CA ALA A 71 5.94 -2.72 4.28
C ALA A 71 5.36 -1.81 5.39
N ARG A 72 5.89 -1.91 6.62
CA ARG A 72 5.47 -1.05 7.73
C ARG A 72 5.76 0.42 7.45
N VAL A 73 6.97 0.74 7.01
CA VAL A 73 7.39 2.12 6.72
C VAL A 73 6.60 2.69 5.55
N SER A 74 6.38 1.92 4.47
CA SER A 74 5.53 2.34 3.35
C SER A 74 4.11 2.66 3.81
N GLY A 75 3.53 1.82 4.67
CA GLY A 75 2.21 2.04 5.26
C GLY A 75 2.12 3.29 6.13
N LEU A 76 3.17 3.64 6.88
CA LEU A 76 3.23 4.88 7.64
C LEU A 76 3.24 6.12 6.74
N LEU A 77 3.98 6.07 5.63
CA LEU A 77 4.28 7.21 4.78
C LEU A 77 3.29 7.42 3.61
N HIS A 78 2.48 6.42 3.24
CA HIS A 78 1.68 6.44 2.00
C HIS A 78 0.75 7.65 1.86
N ASP A 79 0.19 8.11 2.97
CA ASP A 79 -0.78 9.21 3.04
C ASP A 79 -0.17 10.52 3.60
N TRP A 80 1.16 10.68 3.54
CA TRP A 80 1.89 11.83 4.07
C TRP A 80 1.29 13.17 3.64
N ASP A 81 0.94 13.30 2.36
CA ASP A 81 0.45 14.55 1.79
C ASP A 81 -1.09 14.68 1.81
N LYS A 82 -1.82 13.76 2.46
CA LYS A 82 -3.29 13.87 2.62
C LYS A 82 -3.74 15.06 3.46
N VAL A 83 -2.84 15.74 4.15
CA VAL A 83 -3.13 16.98 4.88
C VAL A 83 -2.99 18.22 4.01
N VAL A 84 -2.29 18.12 2.89
CA VAL A 84 -2.02 19.23 1.96
C VAL A 84 -3.31 19.60 1.22
N PRO A 85 -3.61 20.89 1.06
CA PRO A 85 -4.72 21.36 0.24
C PRO A 85 -4.57 20.95 -1.24
N ASP A 86 -5.70 20.71 -1.90
CA ASP A 86 -5.71 20.25 -3.30
C ASP A 86 -4.96 21.18 -4.25
N ASP A 87 -5.13 22.50 -4.08
CA ASP A 87 -4.47 23.50 -4.95
C ASP A 87 -2.94 23.45 -4.80
N GLU A 88 -2.45 23.32 -3.56
CA GLU A 88 -1.03 23.16 -3.28
C GLU A 88 -0.48 21.84 -3.85
N LEU A 89 -1.23 20.75 -3.74
CA LEU A 89 -0.83 19.47 -4.34
C LEU A 89 -0.74 19.56 -5.87
N ILE A 90 -1.65 20.29 -6.51
CA ILE A 90 -1.60 20.52 -7.96
C ILE A 90 -0.37 21.33 -8.35
N GLU A 91 -0.04 22.39 -7.60
CA GLU A 91 1.16 23.18 -7.84
C GLU A 91 2.44 22.36 -7.68
N ARG A 92 2.53 21.54 -6.63
CA ARG A 92 3.67 20.63 -6.39
C ARG A 92 3.77 19.58 -7.49
N ALA A 93 2.64 18.98 -7.91
CA ALA A 93 2.62 18.01 -9.00
C ALA A 93 3.11 18.60 -10.32
N ARG A 94 2.76 19.87 -10.63
CA ARG A 94 3.28 20.59 -11.81
C ARG A 94 4.78 20.86 -11.69
N ALA A 95 5.23 21.34 -10.54
CA ALA A 95 6.66 21.61 -10.31
C ALA A 95 7.53 20.35 -10.43
N LEU A 96 6.98 19.19 -10.06
CA LEU A 96 7.63 17.88 -10.16
C LEU A 96 7.46 17.24 -11.55
N GLU A 97 6.75 17.89 -12.47
CA GLU A 97 6.45 17.37 -13.83
C GLU A 97 5.86 15.94 -13.79
N LEU A 98 4.94 15.68 -12.83
CA LEU A 98 4.35 14.35 -12.69
C LEU A 98 3.48 14.03 -13.92
N ASP A 99 3.73 12.88 -14.55
CA ASP A 99 2.96 12.43 -15.70
C ASP A 99 1.77 11.56 -15.29
N PHE A 100 0.57 12.02 -15.64
CA PHE A 100 -0.68 11.27 -15.54
C PHE A 100 -1.24 10.95 -16.94
N GLU A 101 -0.34 10.61 -17.88
CA GLU A 101 -0.69 10.22 -19.24
C GLU A 101 -1.55 11.28 -19.95
N GLY A 102 -1.28 12.54 -19.67
CA GLY A 102 -1.96 13.70 -20.25
C GLY A 102 -3.26 14.11 -19.55
N ALA A 103 -3.66 13.47 -18.44
CA ALA A 103 -4.82 13.92 -17.66
C ALA A 103 -4.53 15.25 -16.96
N ASP A 104 -5.56 16.11 -16.83
CA ASP A 104 -5.46 17.32 -16.03
C ASP A 104 -5.33 16.96 -14.54
N TYR A 105 -4.41 17.59 -13.83
CA TYR A 105 -4.23 17.40 -12.39
C TYR A 105 -5.51 17.68 -11.59
N ALA A 106 -6.36 18.58 -12.07
CA ALA A 106 -7.65 18.87 -11.44
C ALA A 106 -8.60 17.66 -11.44
N ASP A 107 -8.52 16.80 -12.45
CA ASP A 107 -9.35 15.59 -12.55
C ASP A 107 -8.80 14.42 -11.72
N VAL A 108 -7.50 14.43 -11.43
CA VAL A 108 -6.80 13.37 -10.72
C VAL A 108 -6.34 13.76 -9.30
N LYS A 109 -6.87 14.85 -8.73
CA LYS A 109 -6.52 15.34 -7.39
C LYS A 109 -6.43 14.25 -6.32
N PRO A 110 -7.38 13.30 -6.22
CA PRO A 110 -7.31 12.26 -5.19
C PRO A 110 -6.08 11.36 -5.29
N LEU A 111 -5.40 11.35 -6.45
CA LEU A 111 -4.27 10.49 -6.76
C LEU A 111 -2.93 11.18 -6.51
N LEU A 112 -2.88 12.51 -6.47
CA LEU A 112 -1.64 13.30 -6.46
C LEU A 112 -0.80 13.06 -5.21
N HIS A 113 -1.42 12.91 -4.02
CA HIS A 113 -0.71 12.86 -2.74
C HIS A 113 0.37 11.77 -2.68
N GLY A 114 0.08 10.55 -3.19
CA GLY A 114 1.04 9.46 -3.21
C GLY A 114 2.20 9.72 -4.16
N CYS A 115 1.90 10.27 -5.34
CA CYS A 115 2.92 10.57 -6.35
C CYS A 115 3.82 11.73 -5.92
N VAL A 116 3.27 12.77 -5.30
CA VAL A 116 4.04 13.90 -4.75
C VAL A 116 4.92 13.41 -3.59
N ALA A 117 4.35 12.71 -2.61
CA ALA A 117 5.10 12.16 -1.49
C ALA A 117 6.24 11.25 -1.95
N ALA A 118 6.02 10.40 -2.95
CA ALA A 118 7.04 9.50 -3.49
C ALA A 118 8.22 10.22 -4.16
N ARG A 119 8.03 11.46 -4.61
CA ARG A 119 9.08 12.28 -5.23
C ARG A 119 9.83 13.14 -4.22
N GLU A 120 9.21 13.57 -3.15
CA GLU A 120 9.80 14.52 -2.19
C GLU A 120 10.37 13.83 -0.95
N LEU A 121 9.74 12.75 -0.46
CA LEU A 121 10.19 12.05 0.74
C LEU A 121 11.56 11.36 0.63
N PRO A 122 12.08 10.97 -0.56
CA PRO A 122 13.46 10.46 -0.67
C PRO A 122 14.53 11.39 -0.08
N GLU A 123 14.35 12.72 -0.19
CA GLU A 123 15.27 13.69 0.41
C GLU A 123 15.24 13.65 1.95
N ARG A 124 14.10 13.34 2.54
CA ARG A 124 13.92 13.25 3.99
C ARG A 124 14.35 11.90 4.56
N TYR A 125 14.22 10.84 3.77
CA TYR A 125 14.48 9.44 4.16
C TYR A 125 15.39 8.74 3.15
N PRO A 126 16.62 9.24 2.97
CA PRO A 126 17.54 8.74 1.93
C PRO A 126 18.00 7.29 2.16
N GLU A 127 17.76 6.74 3.36
CA GLU A 127 18.11 5.36 3.69
C GLU A 127 17.11 4.34 3.15
N LEU A 128 15.90 4.78 2.73
CA LEU A 128 14.88 3.89 2.21
C LEU A 128 15.12 3.63 0.72
N PRO A 129 14.94 2.38 0.27
CA PRO A 129 15.14 2.01 -1.12
C PRO A 129 13.99 2.50 -2.02
N ASP A 130 14.27 2.61 -3.32
CA ASP A 130 13.33 3.10 -4.34
C ASP A 130 12.02 2.31 -4.39
N GLU A 131 12.02 1.03 -3.99
CA GLU A 131 10.81 0.21 -3.94
C GLU A 131 9.74 0.75 -2.97
N VAL A 132 10.15 1.44 -1.90
CA VAL A 132 9.22 2.11 -0.97
C VAL A 132 8.51 3.24 -1.68
N TRP A 133 9.25 4.04 -2.43
CA TRP A 133 8.71 5.19 -3.16
C TRP A 133 7.82 4.76 -4.32
N HIS A 134 8.22 3.69 -5.00
CA HIS A 134 7.38 3.09 -6.02
C HIS A 134 6.05 2.61 -5.43
N ALA A 135 6.07 1.87 -4.33
CA ALA A 135 4.86 1.40 -3.67
C ALA A 135 3.93 2.55 -3.26
N ILE A 136 4.49 3.63 -2.69
CA ILE A 136 3.74 4.83 -2.33
C ILE A 136 3.15 5.51 -3.57
N SER A 137 3.87 5.58 -4.69
CA SER A 137 3.40 6.25 -5.90
C SER A 137 2.20 5.53 -6.56
N VAL A 138 2.14 4.20 -6.45
CA VAL A 138 1.12 3.37 -7.12
C VAL A 138 0.00 2.88 -6.19
N HIS A 139 0.01 3.26 -4.91
CA HIS A 139 -0.95 2.72 -3.94
C HIS A 139 -2.41 3.09 -4.19
N THR A 140 -2.69 4.12 -5.00
CA THR A 140 -4.05 4.55 -5.34
C THR A 140 -4.54 4.05 -6.69
N THR A 141 -3.65 3.92 -7.67
CA THR A 141 -4.01 3.64 -9.07
C THR A 141 -3.63 2.23 -9.52
N ALA A 142 -2.78 1.54 -8.73
CA ALA A 142 -1.94 0.46 -9.20
C ALA A 142 -0.95 0.93 -10.29
N GLY A 143 -0.17 -0.01 -10.85
CA GLY A 143 0.80 0.25 -11.90
C GLY A 143 0.86 -0.94 -12.88
N TYR A 144 1.48 -0.73 -14.04
CA TYR A 144 1.66 -1.79 -15.04
C TYR A 144 2.54 -2.96 -14.55
N LYS A 145 3.44 -2.67 -13.61
CA LYS A 145 4.28 -3.66 -12.94
C LYS A 145 4.16 -3.44 -11.44
N MET A 146 3.71 -4.46 -10.73
CA MET A 146 3.49 -4.41 -9.30
C MET A 146 4.39 -5.42 -8.59
N SER A 147 5.34 -4.93 -7.80
CA SER A 147 6.15 -5.74 -6.89
C SER A 147 5.29 -6.34 -5.77
N PRO A 148 5.79 -7.31 -5.00
CA PRO A 148 5.09 -7.76 -3.79
C PRO A 148 4.80 -6.64 -2.80
N LEU A 149 5.72 -5.69 -2.60
CA LEU A 149 5.53 -4.54 -1.70
C LEU A 149 4.40 -3.62 -2.18
N ASP A 150 4.36 -3.32 -3.49
CA ASP A 150 3.31 -2.50 -4.09
C ASP A 150 1.92 -3.10 -3.86
N LYS A 151 1.78 -4.41 -4.12
CA LYS A 151 0.53 -5.15 -3.93
C LYS A 151 0.11 -5.17 -2.47
N ILE A 152 1.06 -5.39 -1.56
CA ILE A 152 0.81 -5.41 -0.12
C ILE A 152 0.31 -4.05 0.35
N LEU A 153 0.98 -2.95 -0.02
CA LEU A 153 0.55 -1.62 0.39
C LEU A 153 -0.82 -1.27 -0.18
N PHE A 154 -1.04 -1.53 -1.47
CA PHE A 154 -2.31 -1.30 -2.14
C PHE A 154 -3.48 -2.02 -1.44
N VAL A 155 -3.29 -3.31 -1.13
CA VAL A 155 -4.31 -4.10 -0.45
C VAL A 155 -4.49 -3.64 1.00
N ALA A 156 -3.39 -3.42 1.74
CA ALA A 156 -3.43 -3.03 3.14
C ALA A 156 -4.19 -1.71 3.34
N ASP A 157 -4.00 -0.71 2.46
CA ASP A 157 -4.78 0.53 2.48
C ASP A 157 -6.28 0.26 2.32
N GLY A 158 -6.66 -0.67 1.43
CA GLY A 158 -8.06 -1.00 1.17
C GLY A 158 -8.75 -1.80 2.29
N VAL A 159 -8.01 -2.65 3.04
CA VAL A 159 -8.59 -3.65 3.96
C VAL A 159 -8.27 -3.44 5.42
N GLU A 160 -7.50 -2.40 5.80
CA GLU A 160 -7.12 -2.16 7.19
C GLU A 160 -8.37 -2.10 8.12
N PRO A 161 -8.24 -2.47 9.40
CA PRO A 161 -9.40 -2.68 10.29
C PRO A 161 -10.29 -1.45 10.50
N LEU A 162 -9.78 -0.22 10.32
CA LEU A 162 -10.56 1.01 10.50
C LEU A 162 -11.37 1.38 9.25
N ARG A 163 -11.17 0.72 8.11
CA ARG A 163 -12.01 0.91 6.91
C ARG A 163 -13.42 0.42 7.19
N PRO A 164 -14.45 1.24 6.89
CA PRO A 164 -15.84 0.78 6.96
C PRO A 164 -16.05 -0.49 6.15
N SER A 165 -16.80 -1.43 6.71
CA SER A 165 -17.11 -2.69 6.03
C SER A 165 -17.97 -2.44 4.78
N SER A 166 -17.63 -3.13 3.68
CA SER A 166 -18.41 -3.24 2.46
C SER A 166 -18.21 -4.65 1.90
N GLU A 167 -19.10 -5.09 1.01
CA GLU A 167 -19.00 -6.42 0.40
C GLU A 167 -17.63 -6.65 -0.27
N GLY A 168 -17.13 -5.68 -1.04
CA GLY A 168 -15.82 -5.77 -1.72
C GLY A 168 -14.65 -5.83 -0.75
N ILE A 169 -14.68 -5.04 0.34
CA ILE A 169 -13.64 -5.06 1.37
C ILE A 169 -13.64 -6.39 2.12
N GLU A 170 -14.79 -6.91 2.50
CA GLU A 170 -14.89 -8.20 3.21
C GLU A 170 -14.47 -9.36 2.30
N ALA A 171 -14.82 -9.32 1.00
CA ALA A 171 -14.35 -10.31 0.04
C ALA A 171 -12.82 -10.32 -0.04
N THR A 172 -12.19 -9.15 -0.11
CA THR A 172 -10.72 -9.04 -0.11
C THR A 172 -10.13 -9.52 1.22
N ARG A 173 -10.68 -9.10 2.37
CA ARG A 173 -10.24 -9.56 3.71
C ARG A 173 -10.29 -11.09 3.84
N ALA A 174 -11.32 -11.72 3.28
CA ALA A 174 -11.46 -13.18 3.31
C ALA A 174 -10.37 -13.92 2.52
N LEU A 175 -9.75 -13.28 1.53
CA LEU A 175 -8.67 -13.85 0.71
C LEU A 175 -7.29 -13.68 1.36
N VAL A 176 -7.07 -12.65 2.19
CA VAL A 176 -5.77 -12.38 2.81
C VAL A 176 -5.27 -13.59 3.60
N GLY A 177 -4.04 -14.05 3.29
CA GLY A 177 -3.40 -15.22 3.89
C GLY A 177 -4.00 -16.57 3.49
N ARG A 178 -5.00 -16.60 2.58
CA ARG A 178 -5.65 -17.83 2.08
C ARG A 178 -5.48 -18.02 0.58
N ALA A 179 -5.31 -16.93 -0.17
CA ALA A 179 -5.08 -16.94 -1.61
C ALA A 179 -3.69 -16.39 -1.93
N PRO A 180 -3.13 -16.64 -3.12
CA PRO A 180 -1.93 -15.98 -3.59
C PRO A 180 -2.07 -14.46 -3.58
N LEU A 181 -0.97 -13.73 -3.31
CA LEU A 181 -0.98 -12.26 -3.25
C LEU A 181 -1.54 -11.61 -4.53
N ASP A 182 -1.25 -12.20 -5.68
CA ASP A 182 -1.76 -11.72 -6.98
C ASP A 182 -3.29 -11.76 -7.06
N ASP A 183 -3.92 -12.76 -6.47
CA ASP A 183 -5.38 -12.88 -6.46
C ASP A 183 -6.02 -11.93 -5.45
N VAL A 184 -5.38 -11.76 -4.29
CA VAL A 184 -5.81 -10.77 -3.28
C VAL A 184 -5.72 -9.35 -3.84
N PHE A 185 -4.59 -9.01 -4.47
CA PHE A 185 -4.39 -7.73 -5.13
C PHE A 185 -5.43 -7.50 -6.24
N TRP A 186 -5.63 -8.49 -7.12
CA TRP A 186 -6.61 -8.39 -8.19
C TRP A 186 -8.02 -8.12 -7.67
N ASN A 187 -8.45 -8.85 -6.63
CA ASN A 187 -9.75 -8.64 -6.01
C ASN A 187 -9.87 -7.22 -5.43
N SER A 188 -8.86 -6.75 -4.71
CA SER A 188 -8.82 -5.40 -4.16
C SER A 188 -8.85 -4.33 -5.25
N PHE A 189 -8.06 -4.50 -6.32
CA PHE A 189 -7.97 -3.55 -7.42
C PHE A 189 -9.30 -3.42 -8.18
N VAL A 190 -9.91 -4.56 -8.54
CA VAL A 190 -11.23 -4.57 -9.20
C VAL A 190 -12.29 -3.98 -8.28
N GLY A 191 -12.28 -4.34 -6.99
CA GLY A 191 -13.19 -3.76 -5.99
C GLY A 191 -13.05 -2.24 -5.87
N GLY A 192 -11.84 -1.71 -5.96
CA GLY A 192 -11.58 -0.28 -5.99
C GLY A 192 -12.18 0.42 -7.21
N ILE A 193 -12.08 -0.19 -8.40
CA ILE A 193 -12.71 0.31 -9.62
C ILE A 193 -14.24 0.33 -9.47
N VAL A 194 -14.83 -0.78 -9.01
CA VAL A 194 -16.27 -0.87 -8.77
C VAL A 194 -16.74 0.23 -7.81
N TYR A 195 -16.01 0.46 -6.70
CA TYR A 195 -16.32 1.52 -5.74
C TYR A 195 -16.31 2.92 -6.36
N VAL A 196 -15.39 3.20 -7.30
CA VAL A 196 -15.36 4.49 -8.02
C VAL A 196 -16.58 4.62 -8.92
N LEU A 197 -16.94 3.57 -9.67
CA LEU A 197 -18.07 3.54 -10.59
C LEU A 197 -19.41 3.66 -9.86
N GLU A 198 -19.63 2.90 -8.77
CA GLU A 198 -20.83 2.97 -7.94
C GLU A 198 -21.04 4.36 -7.34
N GLY A 199 -19.93 5.04 -6.99
CA GLY A 199 -19.96 6.42 -6.50
C GLY A 199 -20.16 7.47 -7.58
N SER A 200 -20.31 7.09 -8.87
CA SER A 200 -20.39 8.01 -10.01
C SER A 200 -19.25 9.05 -10.03
N ARG A 201 -18.05 8.61 -9.61
CA ARG A 201 -16.85 9.44 -9.54
C ARG A 201 -16.04 9.30 -10.82
N HIS A 202 -15.22 10.32 -11.11
CA HIS A 202 -14.28 10.25 -12.23
C HIS A 202 -13.33 9.06 -12.04
N LEU A 203 -13.29 8.18 -13.04
CA LEU A 203 -12.33 7.08 -13.10
C LEU A 203 -11.18 7.52 -14.01
N TYR A 204 -10.00 7.62 -13.43
CA TYR A 204 -8.78 7.99 -14.15
C TYR A 204 -8.52 6.99 -15.32
N GLU A 205 -8.33 7.51 -16.52
CA GLU A 205 -8.14 6.67 -17.72
C GLU A 205 -6.93 5.75 -17.61
N GLY A 206 -5.85 6.20 -16.95
CA GLY A 206 -4.69 5.35 -16.66
C GLY A 206 -5.04 4.09 -15.88
N THR A 207 -6.01 4.17 -14.93
CA THR A 207 -6.50 2.99 -14.21
C THR A 207 -7.15 1.98 -15.16
N ILE A 208 -7.88 2.44 -16.17
CA ILE A 208 -8.50 1.55 -17.19
C ILE A 208 -7.41 0.88 -18.03
N ARG A 209 -6.38 1.62 -18.43
CA ARG A 209 -5.25 1.06 -19.19
C ARG A 209 -4.47 0.04 -18.38
N ILE A 210 -4.21 0.34 -17.09
CA ILE A 210 -3.55 -0.59 -16.17
C ILE A 210 -4.40 -1.86 -15.99
N TYR A 211 -5.72 -1.71 -15.77
CA TYR A 211 -6.64 -2.84 -15.66
C TYR A 211 -6.56 -3.75 -16.90
N ASN A 212 -6.65 -3.19 -18.10
CA ASN A 212 -6.59 -3.95 -19.34
C ASN A 212 -5.26 -4.71 -19.50
N ALA A 213 -4.13 -4.08 -19.14
CA ALA A 213 -2.81 -4.71 -19.18
C ALA A 213 -2.72 -5.88 -18.18
N LEU A 214 -3.12 -5.66 -16.94
CA LEU A 214 -3.08 -6.70 -15.90
C LEU A 214 -4.07 -7.84 -16.17
N ALA A 215 -5.25 -7.55 -16.73
CA ALA A 215 -6.23 -8.56 -17.14
C ALA A 215 -5.68 -9.45 -18.27
N ALA A 216 -5.00 -8.85 -19.25
CA ALA A 216 -4.36 -9.60 -20.34
C ALA A 216 -3.23 -10.51 -19.82
N GLU A 217 -2.42 -10.02 -18.87
CA GLU A 217 -1.37 -10.81 -18.23
C GLU A 217 -1.95 -12.01 -17.47
N ARG A 218 -3.03 -11.81 -16.69
CA ARG A 218 -3.72 -12.91 -15.97
C ARG A 218 -4.26 -13.96 -16.94
N ALA A 219 -4.96 -13.55 -18.00
CA ALA A 219 -5.47 -14.47 -19.01
C ALA A 219 -4.37 -15.26 -19.74
N GLY A 220 -3.14 -14.73 -19.81
CA GLY A 220 -1.97 -15.43 -20.35
C GLY A 220 -1.37 -16.47 -19.39
N ARG A 221 -1.54 -16.31 -18.07
CA ARG A 221 -1.07 -17.28 -17.06
C ARG A 221 -1.98 -18.51 -16.95
N ASP A 222 -3.26 -18.37 -17.30
CA ASP A 222 -4.27 -19.44 -17.20
C ASP A 222 -4.27 -20.37 -18.44
N ARG A 223 -3.37 -20.14 -19.42
CA ARG A 223 -3.19 -20.95 -20.63
C ARG A 223 -1.94 -21.82 -20.56
#